data_47fa275c44d6b2c2824115eb7a37aff8
#
_entry.id   47fa275c44d6b2c2824115eb7a37aff8
#
_cell.length_a   1.000
_cell.length_b   1.000
_cell.length_c   1.000
_cell.angle_alpha   90.00
_cell.angle_beta   90.00
_cell.angle_gamma   90.00
#
_symmetry.space_group_name_H-M   'P 1'
#
loop_
_entity.id
_entity.type
_entity.pdbx_description
1 polymer ?
#
loop_
_entity_poly.entity_id
_entity_poly.type
_entity_poly.pdbx_seq_one_letter_code
_entity_poly.pdbx_strand_id
1 'polypeptide(L)'
;MASLLKQSVKLALVQLASTADKAHNLTHARTKVLEATKQGAKIVVLPECFNSPYGTKYFEKYAETLLPSPPTKEQSPTYHALSALAKESEAYIIGGSIPELESKTKKLFNTSLTFNPAGELVATHRKVHLFDIDIPGKIRFKESEVLDPGNKVTILDLPEYGKVAIAICYDIRFPELAMIAARKGAFLLLYPGAFNLTTGALHWELLARARAVDNQVYVGLCSPARDMDAEYNAWGHSMLVDPNAEVLGQLDEKEGIVVEELVEGRIEEVRKGIPVYTQRRFDVYPDVGEGKVRFEE
;
A
#
# COMPACT_ATOMS: atom_id res chain seq x y z
N MET A 1 8.46 -27.25 0.30
CA MET A 1 7.88 -26.22 -0.58
C MET A 1 8.95 -25.17 -0.78
N ALA A 2 9.04 -24.56 -1.96
CA ALA A 2 9.95 -23.43 -2.16
C ALA A 2 9.53 -22.26 -1.26
N SER A 3 10.51 -21.50 -0.76
CA SER A 3 10.25 -20.31 0.07
C SER A 3 9.43 -19.27 -0.71
N LEU A 4 8.48 -18.62 -0.03
CA LEU A 4 7.70 -17.53 -0.62
C LEU A 4 8.56 -16.29 -0.85
N LEU A 5 9.43 -15.97 0.10
CA LEU A 5 10.49 -14.98 -0.03
C LEU A 5 11.78 -15.72 -0.43
N LYS A 6 12.21 -15.52 -1.68
CA LYS A 6 13.29 -16.28 -2.31
C LYS A 6 14.68 -15.95 -1.77
N GLN A 7 14.86 -14.75 -1.24
CA GLN A 7 16.07 -14.26 -0.54
C GLN A 7 15.71 -13.08 0.34
N SER A 8 16.48 -12.86 1.39
CA SER A 8 16.29 -11.70 2.28
C SER A 8 16.40 -10.38 1.52
N VAL A 9 15.58 -9.40 1.89
CA VAL A 9 15.53 -8.10 1.22
C VAL A 9 15.20 -6.99 2.19
N LYS A 10 15.85 -5.84 2.07
CA LYS A 10 15.47 -4.64 2.82
C LYS A 10 14.32 -3.91 2.15
N LEU A 11 13.27 -3.67 2.91
CA LEU A 11 12.12 -2.85 2.58
C LEU A 11 12.24 -1.49 3.27
N ALA A 12 11.95 -0.41 2.55
CA ALA A 12 11.79 0.91 3.12
C ALA A 12 10.34 1.41 3.02
N LEU A 13 9.84 1.98 4.11
CA LEU A 13 8.60 2.75 4.15
C LEU A 13 8.98 4.22 4.35
N VAL A 14 8.65 5.08 3.40
CA VAL A 14 9.05 6.48 3.39
C VAL A 14 7.86 7.35 3.77
N GLN A 15 7.80 7.78 5.03
CA GLN A 15 6.76 8.67 5.55
C GLN A 15 7.07 10.11 5.17
N LEU A 16 6.31 10.67 4.23
CA LEU A 16 6.53 12.00 3.65
C LEU A 16 5.46 12.99 4.09
N ALA A 17 5.85 14.24 4.31
CA ALA A 17 4.93 15.37 4.27
C ALA A 17 4.60 15.71 2.81
N SER A 18 3.31 15.83 2.51
CA SER A 18 2.81 16.21 1.19
C SER A 18 2.20 17.60 1.23
N THR A 19 2.57 18.44 0.26
CA THR A 19 2.11 19.83 0.15
C THR A 19 1.23 20.02 -1.08
N ALA A 20 0.75 21.25 -1.29
CA ALA A 20 0.02 21.61 -2.51
C ALA A 20 0.92 21.78 -3.75
N ASP A 21 2.23 21.77 -3.57
CA ASP A 21 3.20 21.86 -4.67
C ASP A 21 3.64 20.46 -5.11
N LYS A 22 3.06 19.98 -6.20
CA LYS A 22 3.37 18.66 -6.79
C LYS A 22 4.86 18.52 -7.14
N ALA A 23 5.47 19.55 -7.70
CA ALA A 23 6.89 19.49 -8.12
C ALA A 23 7.82 19.38 -6.90
N HIS A 24 7.49 20.12 -5.84
CA HIS A 24 8.16 19.95 -4.54
C HIS A 24 8.01 18.53 -4.01
N ASN A 25 6.79 18.00 -3.97
CA ASN A 25 6.50 16.65 -3.45
C ASN A 25 7.29 15.57 -4.21
N LEU A 26 7.38 15.66 -5.54
CA LEU A 26 8.16 14.73 -6.36
C LEU A 26 9.66 14.81 -6.08
N THR A 27 10.20 16.02 -5.94
CA THR A 27 11.62 16.25 -5.62
C THR A 27 11.94 15.75 -4.21
N HIS A 28 11.06 16.02 -3.27
CA HIS A 28 11.19 15.57 -1.88
C HIS A 28 11.16 14.03 -1.78
N ALA A 29 10.19 13.40 -2.44
CA ALA A 29 10.10 11.94 -2.53
C ALA A 29 11.39 11.34 -3.11
N ARG A 30 11.94 11.94 -4.19
CA ARG A 30 13.23 11.50 -4.76
C ARG A 30 14.34 11.53 -3.72
N THR A 31 14.48 12.63 -2.98
CA THR A 31 15.51 12.78 -1.95
C THR A 31 15.41 11.68 -0.90
N LYS A 32 14.20 11.43 -0.37
CA LYS A 32 13.96 10.45 0.68
C LYS A 32 14.11 9.00 0.20
N VAL A 33 13.71 8.70 -1.03
CA VAL A 33 13.93 7.37 -1.61
C VAL A 33 15.43 7.08 -1.80
N LEU A 34 16.21 8.05 -2.29
CA LEU A 34 17.66 7.88 -2.40
C LEU A 34 18.34 7.74 -1.03
N GLU A 35 17.81 8.38 0.01
CA GLU A 35 18.28 8.17 1.40
C GLU A 35 17.97 6.73 1.87
N ALA A 36 16.79 6.19 1.57
CA ALA A 36 16.40 4.82 1.89
C ALA A 36 17.29 3.78 1.18
N THR A 37 17.53 3.97 -0.13
CA THR A 37 18.34 3.02 -0.90
C THR A 37 19.82 3.05 -0.54
N LYS A 38 20.36 4.18 -0.05
CA LYS A 38 21.69 4.23 0.56
C LYS A 38 21.81 3.36 1.82
N GLN A 39 20.69 3.07 2.52
CA GLN A 39 20.63 2.14 3.64
C GLN A 39 20.44 0.68 3.19
N GLY A 40 20.43 0.44 1.88
CA GLY A 40 20.36 -0.88 1.26
C GLY A 40 18.94 -1.33 0.90
N ALA A 41 17.93 -0.47 0.98
CA ALA A 41 16.56 -0.83 0.57
C ALA A 41 16.51 -1.14 -0.93
N LYS A 42 15.86 -2.26 -1.28
CA LYS A 42 15.61 -2.70 -2.66
C LYS A 42 14.12 -2.67 -3.03
N ILE A 43 13.27 -2.50 -2.06
CA ILE A 43 11.83 -2.27 -2.22
C ILE A 43 11.51 -1.01 -1.40
N VAL A 44 10.96 0.01 -2.04
CA VAL A 44 10.63 1.29 -1.38
C VAL A 44 9.17 1.63 -1.62
N VAL A 45 8.48 2.02 -0.56
CA VAL A 45 7.05 2.35 -0.58
C VAL A 45 6.86 3.82 -0.20
N LEU A 46 6.09 4.54 -1.02
CA LEU A 46 5.64 5.91 -0.77
C LEU A 46 4.21 5.93 -0.20
N PRO A 47 3.77 7.05 0.40
CA PRO A 47 2.45 7.14 1.02
C PRO A 47 1.29 7.27 0.01
N GLU A 48 0.06 7.10 0.50
CA GLU A 48 -1.16 7.44 -0.23
C GLU A 48 -1.19 8.93 -0.58
N CYS A 49 -1.53 9.25 -1.85
CA CYS A 49 -1.62 10.62 -2.39
C CYS A 49 -0.36 11.48 -2.15
N PHE A 50 0.84 10.87 -2.23
CA PHE A 50 2.10 11.55 -1.89
C PHE A 50 2.42 12.77 -2.78
N ASN A 51 1.79 12.88 -3.97
CA ASN A 51 2.01 13.98 -4.92
C ASN A 51 1.08 15.19 -4.72
N SER A 52 0.17 15.12 -3.74
CA SER A 52 -0.88 16.14 -3.51
C SER A 52 -1.35 16.14 -2.05
N PRO A 53 -2.08 17.17 -1.60
CA PRO A 53 -2.86 17.08 -0.38
C PRO A 53 -3.91 15.95 -0.49
N TYR A 54 -4.20 15.28 0.64
CA TYR A 54 -5.23 14.26 0.69
C TYR A 54 -6.60 14.89 0.99
N GLY A 55 -7.60 14.55 0.17
CA GLY A 55 -8.99 15.00 0.37
C GLY A 55 -9.78 15.04 -0.91
N THR A 56 -11.10 14.83 -0.81
CA THR A 56 -12.01 14.71 -1.97
C THR A 56 -11.97 15.91 -2.91
N LYS A 57 -11.80 17.11 -2.40
CA LYS A 57 -11.71 18.36 -3.20
C LYS A 57 -10.42 18.50 -4.01
N TYR A 58 -9.40 17.68 -3.71
CA TYR A 58 -8.11 17.75 -4.40
C TYR A 58 -7.97 16.73 -5.53
N PHE A 59 -8.72 15.63 -5.51
CA PHE A 59 -8.55 14.52 -6.45
C PHE A 59 -8.63 14.99 -7.90
N GLU A 60 -9.67 15.72 -8.28
CA GLU A 60 -9.83 16.20 -9.65
C GLU A 60 -8.69 17.14 -10.09
N LYS A 61 -8.31 18.09 -9.23
CA LYS A 61 -7.28 19.08 -9.52
C LYS A 61 -5.88 18.45 -9.74
N TYR A 62 -5.58 17.39 -9.00
CA TYR A 62 -4.25 16.76 -9.02
C TYR A 62 -4.22 15.49 -9.86
N ALA A 63 -5.33 15.08 -10.45
CA ALA A 63 -5.42 13.85 -11.24
C ALA A 63 -4.50 13.88 -12.46
N GLU A 64 -3.88 12.72 -12.71
CA GLU A 64 -3.00 12.49 -13.85
C GLU A 64 -3.59 11.41 -14.74
N THR A 65 -3.38 11.56 -16.06
CA THR A 65 -3.84 10.55 -17.04
C THR A 65 -2.74 9.53 -17.29
N LEU A 66 -3.00 8.27 -17.00
CA LEU A 66 -2.02 7.19 -17.07
C LEU A 66 -2.08 6.38 -18.37
N LEU A 67 -3.14 6.52 -19.16
CA LEU A 67 -3.34 5.78 -20.40
C LEU A 67 -3.44 6.71 -21.61
N PRO A 68 -2.84 6.35 -22.77
CA PRO A 68 -2.06 5.14 -23.00
C PRO A 68 -0.75 5.14 -22.20
N SER A 69 -0.24 3.95 -21.87
CA SER A 69 1.03 3.81 -21.15
C SER A 69 2.19 3.55 -22.11
N PRO A 70 3.33 4.24 -21.98
CA PRO A 70 3.57 5.35 -21.06
C PRO A 70 2.80 6.61 -21.46
N PRO A 71 2.30 7.41 -20.50
CA PRO A 71 1.69 8.71 -20.77
C PRO A 71 2.77 9.74 -21.18
N THR A 72 2.36 10.90 -21.70
CA THR A 72 3.31 12.02 -21.87
C THR A 72 3.70 12.63 -20.52
N LYS A 73 4.82 13.40 -20.47
CA LYS A 73 5.25 14.07 -19.23
C LYS A 73 4.23 15.09 -18.74
N GLU A 74 3.54 15.75 -19.65
CA GLU A 74 2.49 16.73 -19.32
C GLU A 74 1.25 16.05 -18.73
N GLN A 75 0.91 14.86 -19.23
CA GLN A 75 -0.23 14.07 -18.75
C GLN A 75 0.01 13.44 -17.38
N SER A 76 1.25 12.99 -17.14
CA SER A 76 1.60 12.33 -15.89
C SER A 76 3.06 12.60 -15.49
N PRO A 77 3.36 13.75 -14.90
CA PRO A 77 4.68 14.06 -14.38
C PRO A 77 5.11 13.07 -13.28
N THR A 78 4.17 12.58 -12.46
CA THR A 78 4.45 11.62 -11.39
C THR A 78 4.89 10.26 -11.95
N TYR A 79 4.25 9.76 -13.02
CA TYR A 79 4.68 8.54 -13.69
C TYR A 79 6.16 8.60 -14.08
N HIS A 80 6.55 9.68 -14.75
CA HIS A 80 7.92 9.86 -15.23
C HIS A 80 8.92 10.07 -14.10
N ALA A 81 8.52 10.78 -13.04
CA ALA A 81 9.35 10.93 -11.84
C ALA A 81 9.62 9.59 -11.16
N LEU A 82 8.59 8.75 -10.96
CA LEU A 82 8.73 7.43 -10.36
C LEU A 82 9.54 6.46 -11.22
N SER A 83 9.33 6.47 -12.55
CA SER A 83 10.12 5.67 -13.49
C SER A 83 11.61 6.03 -13.46
N ALA A 84 11.91 7.34 -13.49
CA ALA A 84 13.29 7.82 -13.39
C ALA A 84 13.92 7.49 -12.03
N LEU A 85 13.15 7.65 -10.95
CA LEU A 85 13.59 7.35 -9.60
C LEU A 85 13.91 5.86 -9.40
N ALA A 86 13.09 4.96 -9.94
CA ALA A 86 13.34 3.52 -9.88
C ALA A 86 14.65 3.15 -10.56
N LYS A 87 14.97 3.76 -11.73
CA LYS A 87 16.25 3.59 -12.41
C LYS A 87 17.41 4.12 -11.58
N GLU A 88 17.29 5.34 -11.07
CA GLU A 88 18.34 6.02 -10.33
C GLU A 88 18.68 5.31 -9.02
N SER A 89 17.66 4.76 -8.35
CA SER A 89 17.80 4.09 -7.07
C SER A 89 18.11 2.59 -7.18
N GLU A 90 18.01 2.02 -8.38
CA GLU A 90 18.13 0.58 -8.63
C GLU A 90 17.25 -0.27 -7.68
N ALA A 91 16.02 0.21 -7.43
CA ALA A 91 15.07 -0.39 -6.52
C ALA A 91 13.67 -0.49 -7.13
N TYR A 92 12.86 -1.41 -6.61
CA TYR A 92 11.42 -1.42 -6.86
C TYR A 92 10.78 -0.26 -6.11
N ILE A 93 10.05 0.59 -6.84
CA ILE A 93 9.33 1.72 -6.27
C ILE A 93 7.84 1.44 -6.33
N ILE A 94 7.24 1.22 -5.16
CA ILE A 94 5.80 1.23 -4.98
C ILE A 94 5.42 2.69 -4.71
N GLY A 95 4.93 3.37 -5.73
CA GLY A 95 4.73 4.82 -5.78
C GLY A 95 3.54 5.31 -4.95
N GLY A 96 3.30 4.70 -3.78
CA GLY A 96 2.21 5.08 -2.92
C GLY A 96 0.88 5.04 -3.66
N SER A 97 0.22 6.19 -3.75
CA SER A 97 -0.86 6.37 -4.72
C SER A 97 -0.97 7.82 -5.19
N ILE A 98 -1.71 8.02 -6.27
CA ILE A 98 -2.00 9.34 -6.85
C ILE A 98 -3.45 9.37 -7.37
N PRO A 99 -4.07 10.55 -7.47
CA PRO A 99 -5.30 10.71 -8.23
C PRO A 99 -5.08 10.41 -9.72
N GLU A 100 -5.91 9.54 -10.30
CA GLU A 100 -5.90 9.18 -11.71
C GLU A 100 -7.18 9.64 -12.39
N LEU A 101 -7.07 10.27 -13.56
CA LEU A 101 -8.20 10.53 -14.46
C LEU A 101 -8.17 9.54 -15.64
N GLU A 102 -9.16 8.68 -15.74
CA GLU A 102 -9.35 7.84 -16.91
C GLU A 102 -10.01 8.65 -18.05
N SER A 103 -9.22 8.94 -19.07
CA SER A 103 -9.63 9.86 -20.15
C SER A 103 -10.91 9.46 -20.88
N LYS A 104 -11.15 8.14 -21.05
CA LYS A 104 -12.28 7.60 -21.80
C LYS A 104 -13.61 7.76 -21.06
N THR A 105 -13.63 7.41 -19.79
CA THR A 105 -14.85 7.37 -18.96
C THR A 105 -15.04 8.63 -18.14
N LYS A 106 -13.99 9.47 -18.03
CA LYS A 106 -13.93 10.63 -17.15
C LYS A 106 -14.01 10.28 -15.66
N LYS A 107 -13.78 9.02 -15.32
CA LYS A 107 -13.77 8.52 -13.95
C LYS A 107 -12.45 8.86 -13.26
N LEU A 108 -12.55 9.14 -11.97
CA LEU A 108 -11.40 9.39 -11.10
C LEU A 108 -11.13 8.17 -10.22
N PHE A 109 -9.86 7.84 -10.03
CA PHE A 109 -9.42 6.74 -9.18
C PHE A 109 -8.28 7.17 -8.27
N ASN A 110 -8.13 6.45 -7.16
CA ASN A 110 -6.94 6.51 -6.33
C ASN A 110 -6.03 5.34 -6.73
N THR A 111 -4.89 5.62 -7.37
CA THR A 111 -4.11 4.62 -8.11
C THR A 111 -2.66 4.57 -7.67
N SER A 112 -2.19 3.37 -7.35
CA SER A 112 -0.78 3.06 -7.09
C SER A 112 -0.09 2.59 -8.36
N LEU A 113 1.12 3.10 -8.60
CA LEU A 113 2.00 2.70 -9.70
C LEU A 113 3.24 2.01 -9.13
N THR A 114 3.63 0.87 -9.68
CA THR A 114 4.85 0.17 -9.29
C THR A 114 5.83 0.07 -10.44
N PHE A 115 7.05 0.49 -10.19
CA PHE A 115 8.15 0.45 -11.16
C PHE A 115 9.25 -0.51 -10.70
N ASN A 116 9.82 -1.25 -11.65
CA ASN A 116 10.99 -2.09 -11.43
C ASN A 116 12.29 -1.27 -11.50
N PRO A 117 13.46 -1.84 -11.13
CA PRO A 117 14.75 -1.13 -11.20
C PRO A 117 15.16 -0.66 -12.60
N ALA A 118 14.56 -1.18 -13.66
CA ALA A 118 14.73 -0.67 -15.02
C ALA A 118 13.83 0.54 -15.33
N GLY A 119 12.99 0.97 -14.38
CA GLY A 119 12.03 2.06 -14.53
C GLY A 119 10.81 1.70 -15.38
N GLU A 120 10.53 0.41 -15.57
CA GLU A 120 9.36 -0.07 -16.26
C GLU A 120 8.18 -0.18 -15.30
N LEU A 121 6.99 0.24 -15.74
CA LEU A 121 5.77 0.05 -14.99
C LEU A 121 5.39 -1.43 -14.99
N VAL A 122 5.44 -2.08 -13.83
CA VAL A 122 5.16 -3.51 -13.67
C VAL A 122 3.81 -3.82 -13.02
N ALA A 123 3.21 -2.86 -12.33
CA ALA A 123 1.85 -2.99 -11.79
C ALA A 123 1.14 -1.65 -11.62
N THR A 124 -0.18 -1.69 -11.72
CA THR A 124 -1.10 -0.63 -11.29
C THR A 124 -2.16 -1.22 -10.39
N HIS A 125 -2.51 -0.50 -9.33
CA HIS A 125 -3.60 -0.87 -8.43
C HIS A 125 -4.51 0.34 -8.20
N ARG A 126 -5.78 0.23 -8.55
CA ARG A 126 -6.84 1.20 -8.17
C ARG A 126 -7.45 0.75 -6.86
N LYS A 127 -7.55 1.64 -5.87
CA LYS A 127 -8.17 1.39 -4.57
C LYS A 127 -9.53 0.73 -4.75
N VAL A 128 -9.70 -0.45 -4.14
CA VAL A 128 -10.92 -1.26 -4.33
C VAL A 128 -12.05 -0.78 -3.44
N HIS A 129 -11.71 -0.47 -2.18
CA HIS A 129 -12.70 -0.02 -1.20
C HIS A 129 -12.52 1.48 -0.92
N LEU A 130 -13.54 2.25 -1.25
CA LEU A 130 -13.54 3.69 -1.04
C LEU A 130 -13.87 4.01 0.43
N PHE A 131 -13.19 5.02 0.96
CA PHE A 131 -13.35 5.41 2.35
C PHE A 131 -14.57 6.29 2.53
N ASP A 132 -15.70 5.65 2.84
CA ASP A 132 -16.96 6.30 3.13
C ASP A 132 -17.31 6.14 4.60
N ILE A 133 -17.19 7.23 5.36
CA ILE A 133 -17.63 7.27 6.75
C ILE A 133 -18.55 8.46 6.99
N ASP A 134 -19.53 8.22 7.85
CA ASP A 134 -20.46 9.25 8.33
C ASP A 134 -20.75 8.98 9.81
N ILE A 135 -20.00 9.67 10.68
CA ILE A 135 -20.14 9.55 12.13
C ILE A 135 -20.77 10.86 12.64
N PRO A 136 -22.05 10.85 13.03
CA PRO A 136 -22.76 12.07 13.44
C PRO A 136 -22.01 12.84 14.52
N GLY A 137 -21.81 14.14 14.31
CA GLY A 137 -21.12 15.04 15.23
C GLY A 137 -19.58 14.88 15.30
N LYS A 138 -19.00 14.00 14.48
CA LYS A 138 -17.54 13.78 14.42
C LYS A 138 -16.95 14.01 13.05
N ILE A 139 -17.21 13.13 12.09
CA ILE A 139 -16.61 13.21 10.75
C ILE A 139 -17.54 12.64 9.69
N ARG A 140 -17.67 13.37 8.58
CA ARG A 140 -18.24 12.88 7.32
C ARG A 140 -17.16 12.97 6.25
N PHE A 141 -16.81 11.84 5.64
CA PHE A 141 -15.85 11.79 4.55
C PHE A 141 -16.28 10.68 3.58
N LYS A 142 -16.52 11.02 2.31
CA LYS A 142 -17.01 10.08 1.30
C LYS A 142 -16.22 10.19 0.01
N GLU A 143 -15.28 9.25 -0.18
CA GLU A 143 -14.51 9.16 -1.42
C GLU A 143 -15.41 8.81 -2.62
N SER A 144 -16.48 8.03 -2.41
CA SER A 144 -17.42 7.61 -3.48
C SER A 144 -18.19 8.75 -4.12
N GLU A 145 -18.19 9.93 -3.52
CA GLU A 145 -18.77 11.14 -4.15
C GLU A 145 -17.88 11.66 -5.29
N VAL A 146 -16.60 11.27 -5.35
CA VAL A 146 -15.61 11.80 -6.30
C VAL A 146 -14.85 10.68 -7.03
N LEU A 147 -14.58 9.54 -6.38
CA LEU A 147 -13.80 8.45 -6.91
C LEU A 147 -14.68 7.26 -7.31
N ASP A 148 -14.20 6.52 -8.32
CA ASP A 148 -14.71 5.19 -8.67
C ASP A 148 -13.80 4.10 -8.05
N PRO A 149 -14.37 2.95 -7.64
CA PRO A 149 -13.58 1.86 -7.06
C PRO A 149 -12.83 1.07 -8.13
N GLY A 150 -11.67 0.53 -7.74
CA GLY A 150 -10.99 -0.52 -8.49
C GLY A 150 -11.76 -1.84 -8.44
N ASN A 151 -11.33 -2.83 -9.23
CA ASN A 151 -12.06 -4.09 -9.40
C ASN A 151 -11.17 -5.35 -9.37
N LYS A 152 -9.94 -5.24 -8.85
CA LYS A 152 -9.02 -6.38 -8.84
C LYS A 152 -8.13 -6.43 -7.60
N VAL A 153 -7.77 -7.63 -7.18
CA VAL A 153 -6.63 -7.87 -6.29
C VAL A 153 -5.35 -7.78 -7.09
N THR A 154 -4.44 -6.89 -6.74
CA THR A 154 -3.17 -6.70 -7.45
C THR A 154 -2.05 -7.45 -6.76
N ILE A 155 -1.48 -8.42 -7.47
CA ILE A 155 -0.31 -9.20 -7.05
C ILE A 155 0.69 -9.12 -8.18
N LEU A 156 1.93 -8.73 -7.86
CA LEU A 156 3.03 -8.71 -8.81
C LEU A 156 4.15 -9.67 -8.37
N ASP A 157 4.85 -10.24 -9.33
CA ASP A 157 6.06 -11.02 -9.07
C ASP A 157 7.28 -10.11 -9.18
N LEU A 158 8.09 -10.09 -8.12
CA LEU A 158 9.42 -9.53 -8.13
C LEU A 158 10.36 -10.72 -8.37
N PRO A 159 10.97 -10.88 -9.57
CA PRO A 159 11.68 -12.09 -9.95
C PRO A 159 12.72 -12.57 -8.93
N GLU A 160 13.41 -11.64 -8.29
CA GLU A 160 14.45 -11.91 -7.30
C GLU A 160 13.90 -12.32 -5.94
N TYR A 161 12.72 -11.78 -5.57
CA TYR A 161 12.22 -11.85 -4.19
C TYR A 161 10.96 -12.69 -4.01
N GLY A 162 10.09 -12.73 -5.00
CA GLY A 162 8.79 -13.41 -4.93
C GLY A 162 7.61 -12.45 -5.11
N LYS A 163 6.42 -12.87 -4.71
CA LYS A 163 5.19 -12.12 -4.96
C LYS A 163 4.88 -11.12 -3.85
N VAL A 164 4.49 -9.91 -4.27
CA VAL A 164 4.03 -8.82 -3.40
C VAL A 164 2.61 -8.44 -3.79
N ALA A 165 1.76 -8.16 -2.82
CA ALA A 165 0.43 -7.62 -3.06
C ALA A 165 0.38 -6.15 -2.68
N ILE A 166 -0.34 -5.36 -3.48
CA ILE A 166 -0.54 -3.93 -3.29
C ILE A 166 -2.03 -3.67 -3.10
N ALA A 167 -2.35 -2.94 -2.05
CA ALA A 167 -3.67 -2.41 -1.75
C ALA A 167 -3.52 -0.98 -1.20
N ILE A 168 -4.60 -0.23 -1.05
CA ILE A 168 -4.51 1.17 -0.61
C ILE A 168 -5.43 1.40 0.58
N CYS A 169 -4.84 1.89 1.69
CA CYS A 169 -5.54 2.50 2.82
C CYS A 169 -6.72 1.65 3.34
N TYR A 170 -7.94 2.03 2.99
CA TYR A 170 -9.17 1.41 3.45
C TYR A 170 -9.29 -0.07 3.09
N ASP A 171 -8.59 -0.52 2.04
CA ASP A 171 -8.54 -1.93 1.63
C ASP A 171 -8.06 -2.86 2.76
N ILE A 172 -7.23 -2.37 3.70
CA ILE A 172 -6.73 -3.19 4.83
C ILE A 172 -7.85 -3.67 5.75
N ARG A 173 -9.01 -2.98 5.77
CA ARG A 173 -10.16 -3.36 6.61
C ARG A 173 -10.84 -4.63 6.14
N PHE A 174 -10.63 -5.01 4.89
CA PHE A 174 -11.26 -6.15 4.25
C PHE A 174 -10.29 -7.33 4.19
N PRO A 175 -10.41 -8.30 5.13
CA PRO A 175 -9.48 -9.42 5.25
C PRO A 175 -9.44 -10.31 4.00
N GLU A 176 -10.50 -10.31 3.20
CA GLU A 176 -10.63 -11.11 1.99
C GLU A 176 -9.54 -10.78 0.96
N LEU A 177 -9.23 -9.49 0.75
CA LEU A 177 -8.15 -9.07 -0.16
C LEU A 177 -6.79 -9.63 0.29
N ALA A 178 -6.49 -9.49 1.58
CA ALA A 178 -5.24 -9.99 2.17
C ALA A 178 -5.15 -11.52 2.06
N MET A 179 -6.25 -12.22 2.36
CA MET A 179 -6.31 -13.68 2.30
C MET A 179 -6.10 -14.18 0.86
N ILE A 180 -6.78 -13.58 -0.13
CA ILE A 180 -6.61 -13.94 -1.55
C ILE A 180 -5.15 -13.75 -1.97
N ALA A 181 -4.55 -12.61 -1.62
CA ALA A 181 -3.16 -12.32 -1.97
C ALA A 181 -2.18 -13.33 -1.37
N ALA A 182 -2.29 -13.61 -0.08
CA ALA A 182 -1.46 -14.60 0.62
C ALA A 182 -1.66 -16.01 0.05
N ARG A 183 -2.90 -16.41 -0.26
CA ARG A 183 -3.23 -17.70 -0.88
C ARG A 183 -2.65 -17.84 -2.29
N LYS A 184 -2.46 -16.74 -3.00
CA LYS A 184 -1.79 -16.70 -4.31
C LYS A 184 -0.27 -16.59 -4.20
N GLY A 185 0.28 -16.64 -2.99
CA GLY A 185 1.70 -16.75 -2.71
C GLY A 185 2.41 -15.41 -2.48
N ALA A 186 1.69 -14.34 -2.15
CA ALA A 186 2.33 -13.10 -1.72
C ALA A 186 3.04 -13.32 -0.38
N PHE A 187 4.33 -12.93 -0.30
CA PHE A 187 5.09 -12.92 0.95
C PHE A 187 4.93 -11.61 1.72
N LEU A 188 4.50 -10.57 1.03
CA LEU A 188 4.40 -9.20 1.54
C LEU A 188 3.10 -8.55 1.06
N LEU A 189 2.38 -7.91 1.98
CA LEU A 189 1.21 -7.09 1.71
C LEU A 189 1.57 -5.63 2.00
N LEU A 190 1.36 -4.74 1.04
CA LEU A 190 1.68 -3.32 1.15
C LEU A 190 0.43 -2.46 1.09
N TYR A 191 0.34 -1.50 2.02
CA TYR A 191 -0.78 -0.60 2.17
C TYR A 191 -0.28 0.85 2.33
N PRO A 192 0.01 1.60 1.24
CA PRO A 192 -0.01 3.05 1.32
C PRO A 192 -1.35 3.52 1.87
N GLY A 193 -1.38 4.34 2.92
CA GLY A 193 -2.66 4.69 3.54
C GLY A 193 -2.59 5.93 4.43
N ALA A 194 -3.64 6.74 4.39
CA ALA A 194 -3.79 7.96 5.16
C ALA A 194 -4.96 7.83 6.15
N PHE A 195 -4.76 7.07 7.24
CA PHE A 195 -5.75 7.03 8.32
C PHE A 195 -5.78 8.37 9.06
N ASN A 196 -6.97 8.80 9.51
CA ASN A 196 -7.12 9.98 10.34
C ASN A 196 -6.75 9.70 11.81
N LEU A 197 -6.70 10.75 12.64
CA LEU A 197 -6.30 10.63 14.04
C LEU A 197 -7.19 9.69 14.87
N THR A 198 -8.49 9.65 14.58
CA THR A 198 -9.44 8.78 15.30
C THR A 198 -9.25 7.31 14.94
N THR A 199 -9.27 7.02 13.63
CA THR A 199 -9.19 5.64 13.15
C THR A 199 -7.76 5.11 13.16
N GLY A 200 -6.77 5.99 13.07
CA GLY A 200 -5.35 5.64 13.20
C GLY A 200 -5.03 5.11 14.58
N ALA A 201 -5.37 5.87 15.63
CA ALA A 201 -5.14 5.47 17.02
C ALA A 201 -5.83 4.14 17.37
N LEU A 202 -7.03 3.89 16.82
CA LEU A 202 -7.82 2.70 17.14
C LEU A 202 -7.41 1.46 16.34
N HIS A 203 -7.04 1.63 15.07
CA HIS A 203 -7.05 0.50 14.14
C HIS A 203 -5.78 0.32 13.31
N TRP A 204 -4.87 1.31 13.22
CA TRP A 204 -3.71 1.25 12.32
C TRP A 204 -2.83 0.03 12.63
N GLU A 205 -2.28 -0.03 13.84
CA GLU A 205 -1.46 -1.14 14.29
C GLU A 205 -2.25 -2.45 14.39
N LEU A 206 -3.48 -2.39 14.95
CA LEU A 206 -4.34 -3.57 15.07
C LEU A 206 -4.55 -4.26 13.73
N LEU A 207 -4.89 -3.50 12.68
CA LEU A 207 -5.14 -4.06 11.35
C LEU A 207 -3.87 -4.60 10.70
N ALA A 208 -2.74 -3.91 10.83
CA ALA A 208 -1.45 -4.39 10.32
C ALA A 208 -1.11 -5.77 10.91
N ARG A 209 -1.14 -5.87 12.23
CA ARG A 209 -0.84 -7.09 12.98
C ARG A 209 -1.86 -8.21 12.70
N ALA A 210 -3.15 -7.86 12.59
CA ALA A 210 -4.19 -8.82 12.22
C ALA A 210 -3.95 -9.42 10.82
N ARG A 211 -3.66 -8.57 9.81
CA ARG A 211 -3.38 -9.07 8.45
C ARG A 211 -2.10 -9.91 8.39
N ALA A 212 -1.10 -9.57 9.19
CA ALA A 212 0.12 -10.36 9.30
C ALA A 212 -0.16 -11.75 9.91
N VAL A 213 -0.79 -11.81 11.09
CA VAL A 213 -1.04 -13.09 11.79
C VAL A 213 -2.06 -13.97 11.08
N ASP A 214 -3.14 -13.40 10.52
CA ASP A 214 -4.17 -14.14 9.79
C ASP A 214 -3.61 -14.87 8.58
N ASN A 215 -2.62 -14.29 7.91
CA ASN A 215 -2.08 -14.76 6.64
C ASN A 215 -0.67 -15.31 6.75
N GLN A 216 0.01 -15.06 7.88
CA GLN A 216 1.38 -15.46 8.15
C GLN A 216 2.34 -14.99 7.03
N VAL A 217 2.29 -13.65 6.78
CA VAL A 217 3.11 -12.94 5.79
C VAL A 217 3.52 -11.59 6.35
N TYR A 218 4.52 -10.94 5.73
CA TYR A 218 4.90 -9.58 6.09
C TYR A 218 3.82 -8.56 5.69
N VAL A 219 3.67 -7.50 6.49
CA VAL A 219 2.72 -6.40 6.22
C VAL A 219 3.40 -5.05 6.42
N GLY A 220 3.40 -4.22 5.38
CA GLY A 220 3.95 -2.86 5.43
C GLY A 220 2.85 -1.82 5.23
N LEU A 221 2.76 -0.86 6.15
CA LEU A 221 1.87 0.28 6.09
C LEU A 221 2.69 1.57 5.95
N CYS A 222 2.45 2.33 4.90
CA CYS A 222 3.15 3.59 4.63
C CYS A 222 2.17 4.76 4.66
N SER A 223 2.29 5.62 5.66
CA SER A 223 1.43 6.79 5.88
C SER A 223 2.13 8.08 5.43
N PRO A 224 1.39 9.13 5.02
CA PRO A 224 1.92 10.47 5.03
C PRO A 224 2.31 10.89 6.46
N ALA A 225 3.29 11.78 6.58
CA ALA A 225 3.58 12.46 7.85
C ALA A 225 2.38 13.31 8.25
N ARG A 226 2.19 13.51 9.57
CA ARG A 226 1.10 14.33 10.11
C ARG A 226 1.40 15.81 9.89
N ASP A 227 0.42 16.50 9.32
CA ASP A 227 0.40 17.96 9.26
C ASP A 227 -0.87 18.44 9.96
N MET A 228 -0.70 19.16 11.08
CA MET A 228 -1.82 19.66 11.89
C MET A 228 -2.46 20.93 11.29
N ASP A 229 -1.77 21.58 10.35
CA ASP A 229 -2.29 22.75 9.63
C ASP A 229 -3.07 22.35 8.38
N ALA A 230 -2.95 21.07 7.96
CA ALA A 230 -3.73 20.53 6.84
C ALA A 230 -5.18 20.27 7.26
N GLU A 231 -6.08 20.32 6.27
CA GLU A 231 -7.51 20.00 6.48
C GLU A 231 -7.72 18.52 6.87
N TYR A 232 -6.90 17.62 6.35
CA TYR A 232 -6.90 16.21 6.70
C TYR A 232 -5.59 15.85 7.42
N ASN A 233 -5.71 15.52 8.69
CA ASN A 233 -4.56 15.15 9.50
C ASN A 233 -4.34 13.64 9.44
N ALA A 234 -3.29 13.22 8.74
CA ALA A 234 -2.87 11.82 8.69
C ALA A 234 -2.32 11.34 10.04
N TRP A 235 -2.50 10.05 10.31
CA TRP A 235 -2.03 9.43 11.55
C TRP A 235 -0.49 9.40 11.64
N GLY A 236 0.21 9.20 10.52
CA GLY A 236 1.63 8.86 10.50
C GLY A 236 1.83 7.40 10.90
N HIS A 237 2.88 7.13 11.68
CA HIS A 237 3.17 5.81 12.24
C HIS A 237 3.33 4.71 11.21
N SER A 238 4.00 5.00 10.07
CA SER A 238 4.38 3.98 9.10
C SER A 238 5.08 2.83 9.80
N MET A 239 4.70 1.59 9.47
CA MET A 239 5.16 0.43 10.23
C MET A 239 5.31 -0.82 9.37
N LEU A 240 6.24 -1.68 9.76
CA LEU A 240 6.45 -3.00 9.19
C LEU A 240 6.22 -4.08 10.24
N VAL A 241 5.46 -5.11 9.88
CA VAL A 241 5.07 -6.21 10.75
C VAL A 241 5.53 -7.53 10.13
N ASP A 242 6.08 -8.42 10.94
CA ASP A 242 6.52 -9.74 10.54
C ASP A 242 5.36 -10.77 10.46
N PRO A 243 5.58 -11.96 9.90
CA PRO A 243 4.56 -13.01 9.80
C PRO A 243 3.99 -13.51 11.14
N ASN A 244 4.65 -13.23 12.27
CA ASN A 244 4.20 -13.56 13.62
C ASN A 244 3.53 -12.37 14.34
N ALA A 245 3.23 -11.30 13.58
CA ALA A 245 2.66 -10.04 14.08
C ALA A 245 3.58 -9.24 15.02
N GLU A 246 4.90 -9.46 14.95
CA GLU A 246 5.89 -8.63 15.63
C GLU A 246 6.12 -7.34 14.81
N VAL A 247 6.14 -6.19 15.48
CA VAL A 247 6.48 -4.91 14.84
C VAL A 247 7.98 -4.82 14.69
N LEU A 248 8.48 -4.88 13.45
CA LEU A 248 9.91 -4.81 13.15
C LEU A 248 10.43 -3.38 13.22
N GLY A 249 9.63 -2.42 12.73
CA GLY A 249 9.95 -1.00 12.78
C GLY A 249 8.69 -0.15 12.66
N GLN A 250 8.68 0.99 13.35
CA GLN A 250 7.58 1.95 13.36
C GLN A 250 8.11 3.36 13.54
N LEU A 251 7.53 4.32 12.83
CA LEU A 251 7.78 5.76 13.04
C LEU A 251 6.79 6.36 14.03
N ASP A 252 7.07 7.60 14.42
CA ASP A 252 6.09 8.51 15.04
C ASP A 252 5.24 9.21 13.95
N GLU A 253 4.64 10.35 14.27
CA GLU A 253 3.83 11.12 13.32
C GLU A 253 4.64 11.96 12.33
N LYS A 254 5.94 12.13 12.55
CA LYS A 254 6.81 13.02 11.75
C LYS A 254 7.32 12.34 10.50
N GLU A 255 7.95 13.13 9.62
CA GLU A 255 8.68 12.56 8.50
C GLU A 255 9.80 11.62 8.95
N GLY A 256 9.94 10.52 8.20
CA GLY A 256 10.97 9.54 8.51
C GLY A 256 10.99 8.39 7.52
N ILE A 257 11.94 7.49 7.73
CA ILE A 257 12.12 6.29 6.91
C ILE A 257 12.30 5.09 7.85
N VAL A 258 11.44 4.08 7.72
CA VAL A 258 11.69 2.73 8.27
C VAL A 258 12.45 1.95 7.23
N VAL A 259 13.56 1.32 7.61
CA VAL A 259 14.28 0.35 6.77
C VAL A 259 14.52 -0.91 7.57
N GLU A 260 13.87 -2.00 7.17
CA GLU A 260 13.97 -3.29 7.87
C GLU A 260 14.22 -4.42 6.88
N GLU A 261 14.85 -5.47 7.35
CA GLU A 261 15.11 -6.66 6.57
C GLU A 261 13.96 -7.67 6.68
N LEU A 262 13.42 -8.08 5.54
CA LEU A 262 12.54 -9.23 5.43
C LEU A 262 13.41 -10.46 5.27
N VAL A 263 13.34 -11.38 6.22
CA VAL A 263 14.25 -12.52 6.32
C VAL A 263 13.68 -13.73 5.58
N GLU A 264 14.47 -14.32 4.68
CA GLU A 264 14.14 -15.59 4.02
C GLU A 264 13.91 -16.69 5.06
N GLY A 265 12.90 -17.55 4.85
CA GLY A 265 12.57 -18.65 5.73
C GLY A 265 11.70 -18.28 6.94
N ARG A 266 11.53 -16.98 7.26
CA ARG A 266 10.73 -16.56 8.43
C ARG A 266 9.26 -16.93 8.31
N ILE A 267 8.69 -16.83 7.11
CA ILE A 267 7.29 -17.24 6.84
C ILE A 267 7.12 -18.74 7.09
N GLU A 268 8.03 -19.54 6.58
CA GLU A 268 8.02 -21.00 6.71
C GLU A 268 8.21 -21.43 8.17
N GLU A 269 9.06 -20.74 8.91
CA GLU A 269 9.26 -20.95 10.35
C GLU A 269 7.94 -20.74 11.12
N VAL A 270 7.30 -19.57 10.92
CA VAL A 270 6.03 -19.23 11.58
C VAL A 270 4.93 -20.23 11.22
N ARG A 271 4.80 -20.58 9.93
CA ARG A 271 3.82 -21.56 9.44
C ARG A 271 4.06 -22.98 9.95
N LYS A 272 5.34 -23.34 10.22
CA LYS A 272 5.68 -24.61 10.83
C LYS A 272 5.31 -24.66 12.32
N GLY A 273 5.50 -23.53 13.03
CA GLY A 273 5.18 -23.41 14.45
C GLY A 273 3.66 -23.42 14.72
N ILE A 274 2.93 -22.61 13.95
CA ILE A 274 1.45 -22.49 14.06
C ILE A 274 0.88 -22.63 12.64
N PRO A 275 0.46 -23.81 12.19
CA PRO A 275 0.15 -24.09 10.79
C PRO A 275 -1.24 -23.60 10.33
N VAL A 276 -1.63 -22.36 10.67
CA VAL A 276 -2.91 -21.75 10.32
C VAL A 276 -3.19 -21.80 8.82
N TYR A 277 -2.14 -21.60 8.00
CA TYR A 277 -2.27 -21.57 6.55
C TYR A 277 -2.82 -22.87 5.96
N THR A 278 -2.42 -24.04 6.51
CA THR A 278 -2.84 -25.37 6.03
C THR A 278 -4.04 -25.94 6.77
N GLN A 279 -4.38 -25.40 7.95
CA GLN A 279 -5.50 -25.86 8.77
C GLN A 279 -6.84 -25.19 8.47
N ARG A 280 -6.88 -24.26 7.51
CA ARG A 280 -8.13 -23.61 7.10
C ARG A 280 -9.09 -24.61 6.49
N ARG A 281 -10.36 -24.56 6.91
CA ARG A 281 -11.42 -25.47 6.55
C ARG A 281 -12.33 -24.88 5.46
N PHE A 282 -11.76 -24.65 4.27
CA PHE A 282 -12.53 -24.14 3.11
C PHE A 282 -13.65 -25.09 2.67
N ASP A 283 -13.63 -26.33 3.15
CA ASP A 283 -14.72 -27.27 3.01
C ASP A 283 -15.94 -26.93 3.89
N VAL A 284 -15.72 -26.18 4.99
CA VAL A 284 -16.76 -25.74 5.93
C VAL A 284 -17.32 -24.36 5.55
N TYR A 285 -16.49 -23.46 5.06
CA TYR A 285 -16.88 -22.09 4.70
C TYR A 285 -16.62 -21.78 3.21
N PRO A 286 -17.28 -22.52 2.27
CA PRO A 286 -16.97 -22.41 0.83
C PRO A 286 -17.44 -21.08 0.24
N ASP A 287 -18.41 -20.43 0.83
CA ASP A 287 -19.05 -19.23 0.29
C ASP A 287 -19.17 -18.11 1.31
N VAL A 288 -18.00 -17.55 1.66
CA VAL A 288 -17.92 -16.42 2.60
C VAL A 288 -18.67 -15.20 2.07
N GLY A 289 -18.68 -14.98 0.74
CA GLY A 289 -19.35 -13.84 0.12
C GLY A 289 -20.87 -13.88 0.25
N GLU A 290 -21.46 -15.06 0.22
CA GLU A 290 -22.91 -15.24 0.41
C GLU A 290 -23.31 -15.50 1.86
N GLY A 291 -22.34 -15.63 2.77
CA GLY A 291 -22.59 -15.95 4.17
C GLY A 291 -23.09 -17.37 4.40
N LYS A 292 -22.90 -18.28 3.44
CA LYS A 292 -23.32 -19.67 3.55
C LYS A 292 -22.30 -20.53 4.26
N VAL A 293 -22.78 -21.37 5.16
CA VAL A 293 -22.01 -22.44 5.81
C VAL A 293 -22.51 -23.79 5.28
N ARG A 294 -21.58 -24.68 4.96
CA ARG A 294 -21.89 -25.93 4.26
C ARG A 294 -22.85 -26.86 5.03
N PHE A 295 -22.91 -26.75 6.34
CA PHE A 295 -23.63 -27.62 7.22
C PHE A 295 -24.70 -26.89 8.04
N GLU A 296 -25.21 -25.75 7.56
CA GLU A 296 -26.41 -25.14 8.11
C GLU A 296 -27.61 -26.03 7.77
N GLU A 297 -28.36 -26.42 8.82
CA GLU A 297 -29.63 -27.14 8.68
C GLU A 297 -30.79 -26.17 8.43
#